data_707ab94a8bfd08d361ef8e0968f73ac4
#
_entry.id   707ab94a8bfd08d361ef8e0968f73ac4
#
_cell.length_a   1.000
_cell.length_b   1.000
_cell.length_c   1.000
_cell.angle_alpha   90.00
_cell.angle_beta   90.00
_cell.angle_gamma   90.00
#
_symmetry.space_group_name_H-M   'P 1'
#
loop_
_entity.id
_entity.type
_entity.pdbx_description
1 polymer ?
#
loop_
_entity_poly.entity_id
_entity_poly.type
_entity_poly.pdbx_seq_one_letter_code
_entity_poly.pdbx_strand_id
1 'polypeptide(L)'
;MKTAVIIPSRYASARFPGKPLALLKGKPLILHVIERVKKCKRADLAAVATDDKRIFDTVKSFGCEVFMTPASCKSGTDRLAFAAQRHLKDYDIFVNVQGDEPLMDPALADLIIDSLKKNKKL
;
A
#
# COMPACT_ATOMS: atom_id res chain seq x y z
N MET A 1 19.64 -1.12 -1.61
CA MET A 1 18.39 -1.51 -2.28
C MET A 1 17.22 -0.69 -1.75
N LYS A 2 16.46 -0.11 -2.65
CA LYS A 2 15.28 0.67 -2.27
C LYS A 2 14.04 -0.23 -2.13
N THR A 3 13.30 -0.02 -1.08
CA THR A 3 12.11 -0.79 -0.73
C THR A 3 10.86 0.08 -0.73
N ALA A 4 9.83 -0.34 -1.44
CA ALA A 4 8.53 0.31 -1.44
C ALA A 4 7.49 -0.61 -0.81
N VAL A 5 6.72 -0.08 0.13
CA VAL A 5 5.52 -0.74 0.65
C VAL A 5 4.33 -0.18 -0.09
N ILE A 6 3.61 -1.03 -0.78
CA ILE A 6 2.46 -0.65 -1.59
C ILE A 6 1.20 -1.19 -0.94
N ILE A 7 0.21 -0.32 -0.81
CA ILE A 7 -1.09 -0.64 -0.21
C ILE A 7 -2.12 -0.62 -1.33
N PRO A 8 -2.38 -1.75 -2.00
CA PRO A 8 -3.43 -1.79 -3.01
C PRO A 8 -4.79 -1.62 -2.34
N SER A 9 -5.62 -0.77 -2.91
CA SER A 9 -6.88 -0.41 -2.30
C SER A 9 -7.91 -0.10 -3.38
N ARG A 10 -9.04 -0.81 -3.35
CA ARG A 10 -10.14 -0.58 -4.29
C ARG A 10 -11.40 -0.22 -3.53
N TYR A 11 -12.26 0.56 -4.16
CA TYR A 11 -13.55 0.92 -3.58
C TYR A 11 -14.55 -0.23 -3.69
N ALA A 12 -14.60 -0.85 -4.87
CA ALA A 12 -15.55 -1.93 -5.14
C ALA A 12 -15.13 -3.20 -4.43
N SER A 13 -15.98 -3.68 -3.53
CA SER A 13 -15.80 -4.94 -2.82
C SER A 13 -17.15 -5.62 -2.75
N ALA A 14 -17.19 -6.92 -2.98
CA ALA A 14 -18.45 -7.68 -2.92
C ALA A 14 -19.09 -7.63 -1.53
N ARG A 15 -18.28 -7.55 -0.48
CA ARG A 15 -18.77 -7.58 0.91
C ARG A 15 -18.98 -6.20 1.51
N PHE A 16 -18.12 -5.25 1.21
CA PHE A 16 -18.17 -3.95 1.86
C PHE A 16 -17.62 -2.89 0.90
N PRO A 17 -18.45 -2.38 -0.03
CA PRO A 17 -18.02 -1.31 -0.91
C PRO A 17 -17.56 -0.08 -0.13
N GLY A 18 -16.45 0.51 -0.54
CA GLY A 18 -15.93 1.69 0.12
C GLY A 18 -15.26 1.44 1.46
N LYS A 19 -14.95 0.19 1.80
CA LYS A 19 -14.31 -0.16 3.07
C LYS A 19 -13.06 0.68 3.39
N PRO A 20 -12.16 0.96 2.44
CA PRO A 20 -10.99 1.80 2.76
C PRO A 20 -11.33 3.20 3.26
N LEU A 21 -12.50 3.72 2.88
CA LEU A 21 -12.96 5.04 3.31
C LEU A 21 -13.87 4.99 4.52
N ALA A 22 -14.25 3.79 5.00
CA ALA A 22 -15.07 3.65 6.19
C ALA A 22 -14.34 4.21 7.40
N LEU A 23 -15.07 4.91 8.25
CA LEU A 23 -14.46 5.56 9.42
C LEU A 23 -14.26 4.57 10.55
N LEU A 24 -13.05 4.54 11.08
CA LEU A 24 -12.70 3.84 12.31
C LEU A 24 -12.15 4.89 13.27
N LYS A 25 -12.85 5.11 14.38
CA LYS A 25 -12.51 6.15 15.35
C LYS A 25 -12.38 7.53 14.69
N GLY A 26 -13.28 7.83 13.76
CA GLY A 26 -13.34 9.13 13.10
C GLY A 26 -12.36 9.34 11.96
N LYS A 27 -11.60 8.31 11.57
CA LYS A 27 -10.60 8.41 10.52
C LYS A 27 -10.78 7.26 9.52
N PRO A 28 -10.66 7.53 8.21
CA PRO A 28 -10.77 6.46 7.20
C PRO A 28 -9.83 5.29 7.48
N LEU A 29 -10.32 4.10 7.25
CA LEU A 29 -9.57 2.86 7.51
C LEU A 29 -8.21 2.86 6.82
N ILE A 30 -8.15 3.31 5.56
CA ILE A 30 -6.91 3.36 4.78
C ILE A 30 -5.83 4.21 5.47
N LEU A 31 -6.23 5.26 6.18
CA LEU A 31 -5.26 6.10 6.88
C LEU A 31 -4.67 5.41 8.10
N HIS A 32 -5.43 4.55 8.77
CA HIS A 32 -4.89 3.73 9.85
C HIS A 32 -3.80 2.80 9.32
N VAL A 33 -4.04 2.20 8.15
CA VAL A 33 -3.07 1.31 7.52
C VAL A 33 -1.80 2.09 7.15
N ILE A 34 -1.96 3.25 6.52
CA ILE A 34 -0.83 4.11 6.13
C ILE A 34 0.01 4.47 7.36
N GLU A 35 -0.63 4.86 8.45
CA GLU A 35 0.09 5.22 9.67
C GLU A 35 0.93 4.07 10.21
N ARG A 36 0.38 2.85 10.15
CA ARG A 36 1.14 1.66 10.57
C ARG A 36 2.31 1.40 9.64
N VAL A 37 2.09 1.49 8.34
CA VAL A 37 3.14 1.26 7.35
C VAL A 37 4.27 2.29 7.49
N LYS A 38 3.93 3.54 7.80
CA LYS A 38 4.93 4.59 7.99
C LYS A 38 5.85 4.33 9.19
N LYS A 39 5.47 3.43 10.09
CA LYS A 39 6.33 3.01 11.20
C LYS A 39 7.36 1.96 10.80
N CYS A 40 7.29 1.45 9.57
CA CYS A 40 8.29 0.52 9.06
C CYS A 40 9.61 1.24 8.85
N LYS A 41 10.65 0.79 9.54
CA LYS A 41 11.96 1.45 9.49
C LYS A 41 12.75 1.12 8.24
N ARG A 42 12.42 0.01 7.57
CA ARG A 42 13.14 -0.49 6.40
C ARG A 42 12.50 -0.10 5.08
N ALA A 43 11.36 0.57 5.12
CA ALA A 43 10.67 1.01 3.92
C ALA A 43 11.15 2.41 3.52
N ASP A 44 11.54 2.56 2.26
CA ASP A 44 11.95 3.85 1.71
C ASP A 44 10.76 4.65 1.22
N LEU A 45 9.66 3.96 0.88
CA LEU A 45 8.43 4.58 0.42
C LEU A 45 7.23 3.77 0.90
N ALA A 46 6.19 4.47 1.29
CA ALA A 46 4.87 3.90 1.55
C ALA A 46 3.88 4.62 0.65
N ALA A 47 3.16 3.88 -0.19
CA ALA A 47 2.23 4.46 -1.14
C ALA A 47 0.98 3.61 -1.31
N VAL A 48 -0.13 4.26 -1.62
CA VAL A 48 -1.39 3.59 -1.95
C VAL A 48 -1.50 3.48 -3.47
N ALA A 49 -1.99 2.36 -3.94
CA ALA A 49 -2.31 2.17 -5.36
C ALA A 49 -3.81 1.89 -5.46
N THR A 50 -4.54 2.73 -6.18
CA THR A 50 -6.00 2.63 -6.25
C THR A 50 -6.52 2.98 -7.64
N ASP A 51 -7.70 2.46 -7.97
CA ASP A 51 -8.42 2.82 -9.19
C ASP A 51 -9.56 3.80 -8.92
N ASP A 52 -9.76 4.21 -7.67
CA ASP A 52 -10.89 5.02 -7.25
C ASP A 52 -10.45 6.43 -6.87
N LYS A 53 -11.08 7.42 -7.50
CA LYS A 53 -10.74 8.81 -7.27
C LYS A 53 -11.02 9.26 -5.84
N ARG A 54 -12.05 8.71 -5.18
CA ARG A 54 -12.38 9.09 -3.81
C ARG A 54 -11.27 8.66 -2.85
N ILE A 55 -10.75 7.46 -3.05
CA ILE A 55 -9.62 6.97 -2.27
C ILE A 55 -8.37 7.79 -2.58
N PHE A 56 -8.12 8.03 -3.86
CA PHE A 56 -6.98 8.84 -4.30
C PHE A 56 -6.99 10.22 -3.65
N ASP A 57 -8.11 10.92 -3.73
CA ASP A 57 -8.22 12.28 -3.18
C ASP A 57 -8.08 12.29 -1.67
N THR A 58 -8.67 11.31 -0.98
CA THR A 58 -8.58 11.20 0.47
C THR A 58 -7.13 10.98 0.92
N VAL A 59 -6.44 10.04 0.30
CA VAL A 59 -5.04 9.74 0.65
C VAL A 59 -4.16 10.94 0.36
N LYS A 60 -4.35 11.57 -0.79
CA LYS A 60 -3.55 12.74 -1.18
C LYS A 60 -3.76 13.91 -0.24
N SER A 61 -5.01 14.15 0.20
CA SER A 61 -5.31 15.25 1.11
C SER A 61 -4.61 15.13 2.45
N PHE A 62 -4.23 13.93 2.86
CA PHE A 62 -3.49 13.70 4.09
C PHE A 62 -1.96 13.67 3.88
N GLY A 63 -1.51 14.05 2.67
CA GLY A 63 -0.08 14.15 2.40
C GLY A 63 0.62 12.83 2.16
N CYS A 64 -0.11 11.79 1.79
CA CYS A 64 0.44 10.46 1.53
C CYS A 64 0.63 10.23 0.03
N GLU A 65 1.65 9.47 -0.34
CA GLU A 65 1.85 9.09 -1.73
C GLU A 65 0.75 8.15 -2.21
N VAL A 66 0.24 8.41 -3.41
CA VAL A 66 -0.82 7.61 -4.01
C VAL A 66 -0.66 7.58 -5.53
N PHE A 67 -0.91 6.42 -6.13
CA PHE A 67 -0.84 6.23 -7.58
C PHE A 67 -2.18 5.71 -8.10
N MET A 68 -2.62 6.26 -9.23
CA MET A 68 -3.80 5.73 -9.92
C MET A 68 -3.41 4.51 -10.74
N THR A 69 -4.24 3.48 -10.67
CA THR A 69 -4.06 2.24 -11.41
C THR A 69 -5.36 1.91 -12.15
N PRO A 70 -5.30 1.12 -13.25
CA PRO A 70 -6.51 0.78 -13.98
C PRO A 70 -7.49 -0.07 -13.18
N ALA A 71 -8.77 0.11 -13.44
CA ALA A 71 -9.81 -0.75 -12.87
C ALA A 71 -9.68 -2.20 -13.35
N SER A 72 -8.97 -2.42 -14.44
CA SER A 72 -8.73 -3.76 -14.99
C SER A 72 -7.79 -4.62 -14.14
N CYS A 73 -7.09 -4.03 -13.17
CA CYS A 73 -6.29 -4.81 -12.23
C CYS A 73 -7.21 -5.73 -11.41
N LYS A 74 -7.02 -7.03 -11.55
CA LYS A 74 -7.93 -8.02 -10.96
C LYS A 74 -7.61 -8.36 -9.51
N SER A 75 -6.39 -8.09 -9.07
CA SER A 75 -5.93 -8.41 -7.72
C SER A 75 -5.07 -7.31 -7.17
N GLY A 76 -4.81 -7.35 -5.86
CA GLY A 76 -3.85 -6.46 -5.22
C GLY A 76 -2.45 -6.62 -5.80
N THR A 77 -2.08 -7.86 -6.13
CA THR A 77 -0.78 -8.14 -6.75
C THR A 77 -0.66 -7.51 -8.14
N ASP A 78 -1.70 -7.60 -8.96
CA ASP A 78 -1.72 -6.96 -10.28
C ASP A 78 -1.58 -5.45 -10.14
N ARG A 79 -2.27 -4.87 -9.18
CA ARG A 79 -2.25 -3.42 -8.94
C ARG A 79 -0.88 -2.96 -8.48
N LEU A 80 -0.25 -3.72 -7.60
CA LEU A 80 1.11 -3.46 -7.15
C LEU A 80 2.08 -3.52 -8.34
N ALA A 81 1.97 -4.56 -9.17
CA ALA A 81 2.85 -4.72 -10.32
C ALA A 81 2.72 -3.54 -11.30
N PHE A 82 1.49 -3.08 -11.54
CA PHE A 82 1.27 -1.91 -12.40
C PHE A 82 1.95 -0.67 -11.84
N ALA A 83 1.74 -0.41 -10.54
CA ALA A 83 2.34 0.76 -9.89
C ALA A 83 3.87 0.69 -9.92
N ALA A 84 4.44 -0.50 -9.68
CA ALA A 84 5.87 -0.71 -9.69
C ALA A 84 6.48 -0.42 -11.05
N GLN A 85 5.86 -0.92 -12.12
CA GLN A 85 6.35 -0.73 -13.49
C GLN A 85 6.24 0.72 -13.95
N ARG A 86 5.17 1.40 -13.55
CA ARG A 86 4.89 2.77 -14.00
C ARG A 86 5.66 3.83 -13.24
N HIS A 87 5.75 3.68 -11.92
CA HIS A 87 6.16 4.77 -11.04
C HIS A 87 7.39 4.47 -10.20
N LEU A 88 7.78 3.20 -10.06
CA LEU A 88 8.76 2.80 -9.06
C LEU A 88 9.89 1.98 -9.66
N LYS A 89 10.37 2.35 -10.86
CA LYS A 89 11.43 1.62 -11.55
C LYS A 89 12.74 1.58 -10.78
N ASP A 90 12.96 2.54 -9.89
CA ASP A 90 14.18 2.63 -9.09
C ASP A 90 14.13 1.78 -7.83
N TYR A 91 13.00 1.13 -7.56
CA TYR A 91 12.83 0.32 -6.36
C TYR A 91 13.09 -1.16 -6.66
N ASP A 92 13.73 -1.83 -5.71
CA ASP A 92 14.17 -3.22 -5.87
C ASP A 92 13.27 -4.21 -5.15
N ILE A 93 12.66 -3.77 -4.05
CA ILE A 93 11.84 -4.64 -3.21
C ILE A 93 10.46 -4.01 -3.06
N PHE A 94 9.42 -4.82 -3.23
CA PHE A 94 8.04 -4.38 -3.08
C PHE A 94 7.34 -5.25 -2.06
N VAL A 95 6.73 -4.63 -1.06
CA VAL A 95 5.97 -5.32 -0.04
C VAL A 95 4.50 -4.92 -0.20
N ASN A 96 3.62 -5.90 -0.21
CA ASN A 96 2.19 -5.70 -0.35
C ASN A 96 1.54 -5.71 1.03
N VAL A 97 0.86 -4.62 1.40
CA VAL A 97 0.07 -4.54 2.62
C VAL A 97 -1.37 -4.22 2.23
N GLN A 98 -2.31 -5.04 2.68
CA GLN A 98 -3.71 -4.84 2.33
C GLN A 98 -4.26 -3.57 2.95
N GLY A 99 -5.08 -2.84 2.20
CA GLY A 99 -5.68 -1.58 2.64
C GLY A 99 -6.72 -1.73 3.75
N ASP A 100 -7.04 -2.95 4.18
CA ASP A 100 -7.98 -3.22 5.25
C ASP A 100 -7.33 -3.90 6.46
N GLU A 101 -6.02 -3.75 6.63
CA GLU A 101 -5.27 -4.30 7.77
C GLU A 101 -4.77 -3.17 8.68
N PRO A 102 -5.65 -2.52 9.45
CA PRO A 102 -5.24 -1.38 10.30
C PRO A 102 -4.32 -1.77 11.45
N LEU A 103 -4.23 -3.06 11.77
CA LEU A 103 -3.40 -3.56 12.87
C LEU A 103 -2.15 -4.30 12.38
N MET A 104 -1.73 -4.08 11.14
CA MET A 104 -0.51 -4.72 10.62
C MET A 104 0.69 -4.36 11.51
N ASP A 105 1.63 -5.30 11.63
CA ASP A 105 2.80 -5.14 12.48
C ASP A 105 4.00 -4.61 11.68
N PRO A 106 4.42 -3.36 11.91
CA PRO A 106 5.58 -2.80 11.20
C PRO A 106 6.87 -3.57 11.42
N ALA A 107 7.04 -4.16 12.60
CA ALA A 107 8.24 -4.95 12.89
C ALA A 107 8.30 -6.22 12.04
N LEU A 108 7.16 -6.87 11.81
CA LEU A 108 7.10 -8.03 10.93
C LEU A 108 7.42 -7.66 9.48
N ALA A 109 6.92 -6.52 9.01
CA ALA A 109 7.23 -6.02 7.68
C ALA A 109 8.74 -5.78 7.53
N ASP A 110 9.37 -5.17 8.54
CA ASP A 110 10.81 -4.94 8.54
C ASP A 110 11.61 -6.24 8.49
N LEU A 111 11.17 -7.27 9.22
CA LEU A 111 11.79 -8.59 9.17
C LEU A 111 11.72 -9.20 7.77
N ILE A 112 10.57 -9.09 7.12
CA ILE A 112 10.39 -9.59 5.76
C ILE A 112 11.33 -8.86 4.79
N ILE A 113 11.42 -7.55 4.90
CA ILE A 113 12.29 -6.74 4.05
C ILE A 113 13.76 -7.14 4.24
N ASP A 114 14.20 -7.27 5.48
CA ASP A 114 15.57 -7.68 5.77
C ASP A 114 15.87 -9.08 5.21
N SER A 115 14.92 -10.00 5.32
CA SER A 115 15.06 -11.34 4.79
C SER A 115 15.19 -11.33 3.26
N LEU A 116 14.39 -10.50 2.57
CA LEU A 116 14.46 -10.37 1.13
C LEU A 116 15.78 -9.77 0.67
N LYS A 117 16.31 -8.81 1.42
CA LYS A 117 17.62 -8.22 1.11
C LYS A 117 18.75 -9.22 1.22
N LYS A 118 18.71 -10.09 2.23
CA LYS A 118 19.70 -11.15 2.40
C LYS A 118 19.62 -12.19 1.29
N ASN A 119 18.41 -12.62 0.95
CA ASN A 119 18.20 -13.67 -0.03
C ASN A 119 18.53 -13.23 -1.46
N LYS A 120 18.48 -11.94 -1.74
CA LYS A 120 18.76 -11.43 -3.07
C LYS A 120 20.23 -11.59 -3.48
N LYS A 121 21.10 -11.88 -2.54
CA LYS A 121 22.53 -12.13 -2.80
C LYS A 121 22.79 -13.59 -3.19
N LEU A 122 21.80 -14.41 -3.12
CA LEU A 122 21.88 -15.80 -3.57
C LEU A 122 21.62 -15.90 -5.11
#